data_e1e7bed4f0cbd4551adfdd4168f8ddd5
#
_entry.id   e1e7bed4f0cbd4551adfdd4168f8ddd5
#
_cell.length_a   1.000
_cell.length_b   1.000
_cell.length_c   1.000
_cell.angle_alpha   90.00
_cell.angle_beta   90.00
_cell.angle_gamma   90.00
#
_symmetry.space_group_name_H-M   'P 1'
#
loop_
_entity.id
_entity.type
_entity.pdbx_description
1 polymer ?
#
loop_
_entity_poly.entity_id
_entity_poly.type
_entity_poly.pdbx_seq_one_letter_code
_entity_poly.pdbx_strand_id
1 'polypeptide(L)'
;MVVPMCKKGYSVWFYLTLVCIFVGATIESKSNDVIFINKETYLGEPKTVEMKMQYKLSAPNKTYRAKFVLLIPETLPNRQKVISKEWILPPTKIHKRDGGTYAEWILDKPRGDIDIGCIIKMEIYPFDYSRLNRDLGSKDDDFKKYLISEKFIETRSKVIMDLAQKSAPKRSKGGILLHSIFNSTIKKLDKYNFANEPKGALGALKLGGGDCTDYTDLFVALCRARGLPARHVHGILASGFSDTPKHSWAEVYIPHNGWVRLDPFLVEAGKASFRRLKNYYITLNHDRNDGIYSKDNGVWYWRYYYRGDPIAISEKLDCGYGVFSERVSSIKGDK
;
A
#
# COMPACT_ATOMS: atom_id res chain seq x y z
N MET A 1 55.28 12.32 -40.27
CA MET A 1 56.73 12.08 -40.08
C MET A 1 56.89 11.14 -38.92
N VAL A 2 57.22 9.89 -39.26
CA VAL A 2 57.99 8.88 -38.54
C VAL A 2 57.54 8.43 -37.14
N VAL A 3 56.97 7.25 -37.09
CA VAL A 3 57.16 6.18 -36.10
C VAL A 3 58.65 5.84 -36.03
N PRO A 4 59.31 5.27 -34.95
CA PRO A 4 58.96 3.95 -34.46
C PRO A 4 59.28 3.61 -33.01
N MET A 5 58.64 2.50 -32.56
CA MET A 5 59.19 1.25 -31.99
C MET A 5 59.88 1.28 -30.62
N CYS A 6 59.27 0.54 -29.68
CA CYS A 6 59.55 -0.85 -29.26
C CYS A 6 60.77 -1.03 -28.31
N LYS A 7 60.56 -1.57 -27.12
CA LYS A 7 61.00 -2.90 -26.65
C LYS A 7 60.99 -3.05 -25.13
N LYS A 8 60.45 -4.22 -24.73
CA LYS A 8 60.88 -5.15 -23.64
C LYS A 8 61.02 -4.55 -22.23
N GLY A 9 60.39 -4.98 -21.22
CA GLY A 9 60.13 -6.34 -20.69
C GLY A 9 60.86 -6.47 -19.37
N TYR A 10 60.15 -6.75 -18.28
CA TYR A 10 60.60 -7.63 -17.20
C TYR A 10 59.42 -7.91 -16.29
N SER A 11 59.19 -9.19 -16.08
CA SER A 11 58.32 -9.83 -15.12
C SER A 11 58.84 -9.57 -13.70
N VAL A 12 57.96 -9.07 -12.82
CA VAL A 12 58.18 -9.21 -11.36
C VAL A 12 56.86 -9.64 -10.77
N TRP A 13 56.82 -10.87 -10.30
CA TRP A 13 55.74 -11.43 -9.50
C TRP A 13 55.79 -10.78 -8.10
N PHE A 14 54.81 -9.96 -7.79
CA PHE A 14 54.50 -9.62 -6.42
C PHE A 14 53.21 -10.33 -6.00
N TYR A 15 53.38 -11.32 -5.13
CA TYR A 15 52.26 -11.88 -4.35
C TYR A 15 51.79 -10.80 -3.38
N LEU A 16 50.69 -10.16 -3.70
CA LEU A 16 49.89 -9.37 -2.74
C LEU A 16 48.74 -10.25 -2.29
N THR A 17 48.87 -10.81 -1.10
CA THR A 17 47.76 -11.40 -0.33
C THR A 17 46.76 -10.31 -0.04
N LEU A 18 45.73 -10.22 -0.86
CA LEU A 18 44.60 -9.35 -0.64
C LEU A 18 43.68 -10.02 0.39
N VAL A 19 43.76 -9.57 1.64
CA VAL A 19 42.77 -9.88 2.67
C VAL A 19 41.48 -9.17 2.25
N CYS A 20 40.58 -9.91 1.62
CA CYS A 20 39.22 -9.43 1.36
C CYS A 20 38.47 -9.37 2.68
N ILE A 21 38.43 -8.21 3.30
CA ILE A 21 37.44 -7.88 4.30
C ILE A 21 36.12 -7.73 3.52
N PHE A 22 35.25 -8.73 3.59
CA PHE A 22 33.89 -8.66 3.11
C PHE A 22 33.11 -7.68 3.98
N VAL A 23 33.20 -6.40 3.69
CA VAL A 23 32.16 -5.45 4.05
C VAL A 23 31.04 -5.68 3.04
N GLY A 24 30.00 -6.36 3.47
CA GLY A 24 28.83 -6.65 2.64
C GLY A 24 28.05 -5.38 2.31
N ALA A 25 28.52 -4.60 1.34
CA ALA A 25 27.73 -3.60 0.66
C ALA A 25 26.94 -4.32 -0.44
N THR A 26 25.67 -4.57 -0.22
CA THR A 26 24.76 -5.03 -1.27
C THR A 26 24.54 -3.88 -2.23
N ILE A 27 25.15 -3.97 -3.41
CA ILE A 27 24.87 -3.08 -4.54
C ILE A 27 23.50 -3.49 -5.09
N GLU A 28 22.49 -2.65 -4.92
CA GLU A 28 21.20 -2.82 -5.60
C GLU A 28 21.40 -2.59 -7.10
N SER A 29 21.51 -3.68 -7.85
CA SER A 29 21.45 -3.61 -9.30
C SER A 29 19.98 -3.49 -9.72
N LYS A 30 19.67 -2.56 -10.63
CA LYS A 30 18.36 -2.45 -11.31
C LYS A 30 18.09 -3.63 -12.26
N SER A 31 18.91 -4.67 -12.27
CA SER A 31 18.74 -5.87 -13.04
C SER A 31 17.81 -6.86 -12.31
N ASN A 32 17.08 -7.64 -13.05
CA ASN A 32 16.02 -8.58 -12.66
C ASN A 32 16.42 -9.66 -11.62
N ASP A 33 17.54 -9.52 -10.98
CA ASP A 33 18.00 -10.46 -9.98
C ASP A 33 17.32 -10.18 -8.64
N VAL A 34 16.71 -11.22 -8.12
CA VAL A 34 16.09 -11.24 -6.80
C VAL A 34 17.17 -10.95 -5.77
N ILE A 35 17.23 -9.73 -5.29
CA ILE A 35 18.14 -9.36 -4.22
C ILE A 35 17.76 -10.17 -2.99
N PHE A 36 18.64 -11.05 -2.57
CA PHE A 36 18.52 -11.74 -1.30
C PHE A 36 18.80 -10.73 -0.17
N ILE A 37 17.76 -10.05 0.26
CA ILE A 37 17.85 -9.25 1.46
C ILE A 37 17.98 -10.21 2.63
N ASN A 38 18.87 -9.86 3.55
CA ASN A 38 19.23 -10.69 4.70
C ASN A 38 18.00 -11.37 5.32
N LYS A 39 18.04 -12.69 5.39
CA LYS A 39 16.95 -13.58 5.81
C LYS A 39 16.33 -13.16 7.14
N GLU A 40 17.10 -12.63 8.05
CA GLU A 40 16.70 -12.21 9.40
C GLU A 40 15.81 -10.96 9.39
N THR A 41 15.97 -10.05 8.43
CA THR A 41 15.21 -8.79 8.35
C THR A 41 13.79 -8.99 7.83
N TYR A 42 13.54 -10.05 7.05
CA TYR A 42 12.24 -10.31 6.42
C TYR A 42 11.41 -11.43 7.07
N LEU A 43 12.02 -12.19 7.95
CA LEU A 43 11.41 -13.29 8.67
C LEU A 43 11.03 -12.90 10.09
N GLY A 44 10.99 -11.59 10.34
CA GLY A 44 10.65 -11.06 11.65
C GLY A 44 9.26 -11.52 12.10
N GLU A 45 9.15 -11.74 13.38
CA GLU A 45 7.91 -11.88 14.11
C GLU A 45 6.95 -10.73 13.77
N PRO A 46 5.63 -10.92 13.92
CA PRO A 46 4.69 -9.83 13.79
C PRO A 46 5.11 -8.68 14.70
N LYS A 47 4.91 -7.45 14.24
CA LYS A 47 5.21 -6.26 15.03
C LYS A 47 3.93 -5.66 15.58
N THR A 48 3.97 -5.34 16.85
CA THR A 48 2.91 -4.56 17.48
C THR A 48 3.07 -3.09 17.14
N VAL A 49 1.99 -2.50 16.64
CA VAL A 49 1.90 -1.07 16.35
C VAL A 49 0.71 -0.47 17.07
N GLU A 50 0.81 0.79 17.40
CA GLU A 50 -0.31 1.61 17.84
C GLU A 50 -0.58 2.67 16.77
N MET A 51 -1.85 2.80 16.41
CA MET A 51 -2.33 3.79 15.44
C MET A 51 -3.38 4.67 16.08
N LYS A 52 -3.13 5.98 16.12
CA LYS A 52 -4.06 6.99 16.57
C LYS A 52 -4.65 7.73 15.38
N MET A 53 -5.94 7.61 15.21
CA MET A 53 -6.74 8.30 14.19
C MET A 53 -7.62 9.31 14.91
N GLN A 54 -7.20 10.57 14.97
CA GLN A 54 -7.92 11.63 15.65
C GLN A 54 -8.35 12.70 14.65
N TYR A 55 -9.62 13.06 14.72
CA TYR A 55 -10.23 14.09 13.89
C TYR A 55 -10.97 15.09 14.77
N LYS A 56 -10.70 16.35 14.56
CA LYS A 56 -11.43 17.43 15.23
C LYS A 56 -12.40 18.04 14.23
N LEU A 57 -13.67 18.04 14.57
CA LEU A 57 -14.76 18.68 13.82
C LEU A 57 -15.08 20.01 14.49
N SER A 58 -14.88 21.12 13.79
CA SER A 58 -15.27 22.45 14.26
C SER A 58 -16.59 22.84 13.60
N ALA A 59 -17.65 22.87 14.39
CA ALA A 59 -19.01 23.07 13.89
C ALA A 59 -19.55 24.46 14.30
N PRO A 60 -19.88 25.34 13.32
CA PRO A 60 -20.55 26.62 13.56
C PRO A 60 -21.98 26.48 14.13
N ASN A 61 -22.51 27.60 14.66
CA ASN A 61 -23.81 27.60 15.33
C ASN A 61 -25.02 27.26 14.44
N LYS A 62 -24.93 27.40 13.13
CA LYS A 62 -25.99 27.07 12.18
C LYS A 62 -25.79 25.72 11.49
N THR A 63 -24.89 24.87 11.98
CA THR A 63 -24.78 23.47 11.53
C THR A 63 -25.91 22.64 12.15
N TYR A 64 -26.81 22.14 11.34
CA TYR A 64 -27.98 21.36 11.83
C TYR A 64 -27.66 19.89 12.00
N ARG A 65 -26.79 19.35 11.18
CA ARG A 65 -26.37 17.96 11.23
C ARG A 65 -25.00 17.80 10.60
N ALA A 66 -24.17 16.96 11.20
CA ALA A 66 -22.92 16.49 10.60
C ALA A 66 -22.88 14.96 10.62
N LYS A 67 -22.27 14.40 9.58
CA LYS A 67 -21.97 12.99 9.49
C LYS A 67 -20.50 12.84 9.12
N PHE A 68 -19.77 12.07 9.88
CA PHE A 68 -18.38 11.70 9.60
C PHE A 68 -18.28 10.20 9.44
N VAL A 69 -17.53 9.74 8.45
CA VAL A 69 -17.31 8.33 8.15
C VAL A 69 -15.81 8.09 8.05
N LEU A 70 -15.31 7.13 8.81
CA LEU A 70 -13.91 6.76 8.91
C LEU A 70 -13.71 5.30 8.56
N LEU A 71 -12.74 5.00 7.68
CA LEU A 71 -12.25 3.65 7.49
C LEU A 71 -11.42 3.23 8.70
N ILE A 72 -11.70 2.06 9.24
CA ILE A 72 -10.99 1.50 10.39
C ILE A 72 -10.43 0.12 10.05
N PRO A 73 -9.24 -0.25 10.55
CA PRO A 73 -8.68 -1.57 10.31
C PRO A 73 -9.46 -2.66 11.06
N GLU A 74 -9.48 -3.84 10.46
CA GLU A 74 -10.00 -5.07 11.03
C GLU A 74 -8.90 -6.12 11.17
N THR A 75 -9.21 -7.22 11.88
CA THR A 75 -8.38 -8.42 11.85
C THR A 75 -8.51 -9.09 10.48
N LEU A 76 -7.39 -9.26 9.81
CA LEU A 76 -7.29 -9.95 8.52
C LEU A 76 -6.27 -11.09 8.65
N PRO A 77 -6.65 -12.35 8.36
CA PRO A 77 -5.75 -13.49 8.46
C PRO A 77 -4.42 -13.26 7.73
N ASN A 78 -3.31 -13.58 8.38
CA ASN A 78 -1.94 -13.46 7.84
C ASN A 78 -1.53 -12.05 7.38
N ARG A 79 -2.26 -11.01 7.83
CA ARG A 79 -1.95 -9.61 7.51
C ARG A 79 -1.83 -8.76 8.75
N GLN A 80 -2.89 -8.73 9.52
CA GLN A 80 -2.99 -7.89 10.72
C GLN A 80 -4.01 -8.47 11.70
N LYS A 81 -3.76 -8.28 13.00
CA LYS A 81 -4.65 -8.68 14.09
C LYS A 81 -4.88 -7.48 15.00
N VAL A 82 -6.10 -7.03 15.08
CA VAL A 82 -6.50 -6.00 16.04
C VAL A 82 -6.51 -6.60 17.44
N ILE A 83 -5.73 -6.01 18.35
CA ILE A 83 -5.62 -6.43 19.76
C ILE A 83 -6.61 -5.65 20.59
N SER A 84 -6.62 -4.32 20.47
CA SER A 84 -7.55 -3.45 21.17
C SER A 84 -7.94 -2.26 20.31
N LYS A 85 -9.11 -1.68 20.61
CA LYS A 85 -9.63 -0.47 20.01
C LYS A 85 -10.33 0.37 21.06
N GLU A 86 -9.87 1.60 21.20
CA GLU A 86 -10.43 2.60 22.10
C GLU A 86 -10.98 3.77 21.28
N TRP A 87 -12.21 4.17 21.56
CA TRP A 87 -12.84 5.28 20.87
C TRP A 87 -12.61 6.59 21.62
N ILE A 88 -12.21 7.65 20.91
CA ILE A 88 -12.18 9.02 21.46
C ILE A 88 -13.61 9.47 21.76
N LEU A 89 -14.51 9.28 20.80
CA LEU A 89 -15.96 9.34 20.97
C LEU A 89 -16.52 8.08 20.30
N PRO A 90 -17.37 7.29 20.96
CA PRO A 90 -17.98 6.12 20.34
C PRO A 90 -18.76 6.47 19.07
N PRO A 91 -18.61 5.72 17.97
CA PRO A 91 -19.34 5.96 16.75
C PRO A 91 -20.84 5.61 16.92
N THR A 92 -21.70 6.28 16.16
CA THR A 92 -23.14 5.98 16.11
C THR A 92 -23.39 4.61 15.51
N LYS A 93 -22.57 4.22 14.52
CA LYS A 93 -22.68 2.92 13.83
C LYS A 93 -21.32 2.43 13.36
N ILE A 94 -21.22 1.11 13.23
CA ILE A 94 -20.10 0.44 12.55
C ILE A 94 -20.71 -0.43 11.45
N HIS A 95 -20.20 -0.29 10.24
CA HIS A 95 -20.62 -1.06 9.07
C HIS A 95 -19.47 -1.89 8.54
N LYS A 96 -19.69 -3.17 8.36
CA LYS A 96 -18.79 -4.04 7.64
C LYS A 96 -19.30 -4.25 6.22
N ARG A 97 -18.42 -4.11 5.24
CA ARG A 97 -18.69 -4.35 3.83
C ARG A 97 -17.55 -5.16 3.22
N ASP A 98 -17.72 -5.64 1.99
CA ASP A 98 -16.71 -6.45 1.30
C ASP A 98 -15.33 -5.78 1.24
N GLY A 99 -15.29 -4.46 1.01
CA GLY A 99 -14.04 -3.71 0.89
C GLY A 99 -13.36 -3.38 2.21
N GLY A 100 -14.14 -3.11 3.27
CA GLY A 100 -13.58 -2.65 4.55
C GLY A 100 -14.64 -2.37 5.60
N THR A 101 -14.21 -1.83 6.74
CA THR A 101 -15.08 -1.46 7.86
C THR A 101 -15.08 0.03 8.08
N TYR A 102 -16.25 0.55 8.36
CA TYR A 102 -16.54 1.98 8.48
C TYR A 102 -17.15 2.29 9.82
N ALA A 103 -16.56 3.23 10.55
CA ALA A 103 -17.16 3.86 11.72
C ALA A 103 -17.87 5.15 11.28
N GLU A 104 -19.10 5.33 11.73
CA GLU A 104 -19.95 6.47 11.36
C GLU A 104 -20.39 7.23 12.60
N TRP A 105 -20.13 8.55 12.65
CA TRP A 105 -20.65 9.48 13.63
C TRP A 105 -21.73 10.34 13.00
N ILE A 106 -22.88 10.37 13.62
CA ILE A 106 -24.01 11.22 13.23
C ILE A 106 -24.26 12.18 14.39
N LEU A 107 -24.03 13.45 14.16
CA LEU A 107 -24.10 14.52 15.14
C LEU A 107 -25.26 15.46 14.79
N ASP A 108 -26.24 15.55 15.66
CA ASP A 108 -27.37 16.48 15.51
C ASP A 108 -27.07 17.78 16.21
N LYS A 109 -27.20 18.90 15.49
CA LYS A 109 -26.91 20.26 15.93
C LYS A 109 -25.55 20.39 16.64
N PRO A 110 -24.46 19.87 16.04
CA PRO A 110 -23.13 19.99 16.65
C PRO A 110 -22.73 21.43 16.87
N ARG A 111 -21.92 21.71 17.90
CA ARG A 111 -21.45 23.05 18.25
C ARG A 111 -20.00 22.98 18.71
N GLY A 112 -19.20 23.95 18.26
CA GLY A 112 -17.81 24.07 18.66
C GLY A 112 -16.95 22.91 18.18
N ASP A 113 -15.90 22.60 18.92
CA ASP A 113 -14.95 21.57 18.60
C ASP A 113 -15.36 20.22 19.20
N ILE A 114 -15.37 19.19 18.37
CA ILE A 114 -15.73 17.81 18.75
C ILE A 114 -14.61 16.89 18.25
N ASP A 115 -13.95 16.22 19.18
CA ASP A 115 -12.92 15.21 18.84
C ASP A 115 -13.56 13.83 18.66
N ILE A 116 -13.27 13.19 17.55
CA ILE A 116 -13.71 11.84 17.19
C ILE A 116 -12.55 10.99 16.70
N GLY A 117 -12.75 9.69 16.63
CA GLY A 117 -11.75 8.75 16.12
C GLY A 117 -11.46 7.62 17.09
N CYS A 118 -10.30 7.01 16.96
CA CYS A 118 -9.92 5.86 17.77
C CYS A 118 -8.40 5.69 17.90
N ILE A 119 -8.01 4.97 18.94
CA ILE A 119 -6.66 4.44 19.14
C ILE A 119 -6.76 2.94 18.99
N ILE A 120 -5.92 2.36 18.11
CA ILE A 120 -5.97 0.95 17.76
C ILE A 120 -4.59 0.34 17.97
N LYS A 121 -4.51 -0.69 18.81
CA LYS A 121 -3.32 -1.52 18.96
C LYS A 121 -3.49 -2.79 18.14
N MET A 122 -2.49 -3.12 17.33
CA MET A 122 -2.56 -4.28 16.44
C MET A 122 -1.19 -4.91 16.21
N GLU A 123 -1.20 -6.19 15.85
CA GLU A 123 -0.06 -6.90 15.27
C GLU A 123 -0.14 -6.81 13.75
N ILE A 124 0.96 -6.51 13.09
CA ILE A 124 1.09 -6.55 11.64
C ILE A 124 2.15 -7.55 11.21
N TYR A 125 1.80 -8.36 10.21
CA TYR A 125 2.58 -9.51 9.78
C TYR A 125 3.38 -9.17 8.52
N PRO A 126 4.65 -9.60 8.43
CA PRO A 126 5.40 -9.50 7.20
C PRO A 126 4.77 -10.41 6.15
N PHE A 127 5.09 -10.18 4.91
CA PHE A 127 4.62 -10.99 3.80
C PHE A 127 5.80 -11.56 3.01
N ASP A 128 5.83 -12.87 2.84
CA ASP A 128 6.83 -13.56 2.03
C ASP A 128 6.15 -14.51 1.05
N TYR A 129 6.11 -14.13 -0.23
CA TYR A 129 5.52 -14.93 -1.30
C TYR A 129 6.21 -16.29 -1.49
N SER A 130 7.49 -16.42 -1.14
CA SER A 130 8.22 -17.68 -1.24
C SER A 130 7.78 -18.74 -0.22
N ARG A 131 7.01 -18.33 0.80
CA ARG A 131 6.61 -19.15 1.96
C ARG A 131 5.11 -19.38 2.08
N LEU A 132 4.33 -18.94 1.10
CA LEU A 132 2.89 -19.17 1.14
C LEU A 132 2.62 -20.67 1.13
N ASN A 133 1.97 -21.12 2.20
CA ASN A 133 1.47 -22.48 2.29
C ASN A 133 0.42 -22.69 1.20
N ARG A 134 0.52 -23.81 0.50
CA ARG A 134 -0.41 -24.20 -0.57
C ARG A 134 -1.86 -24.41 -0.11
N ASP A 135 -2.08 -24.38 1.21
CA ASP A 135 -3.36 -24.73 1.84
C ASP A 135 -4.26 -23.55 2.20
N LEU A 136 -3.83 -22.31 1.93
CA LEU A 136 -4.66 -21.13 2.16
C LEU A 136 -5.55 -20.83 0.96
N GLY A 137 -6.16 -21.82 0.37
CA GLY A 137 -7.22 -21.64 -0.59
C GLY A 137 -8.40 -20.96 0.08
N SER A 138 -8.58 -19.65 -0.10
CA SER A 138 -9.85 -19.06 0.22
C SER A 138 -10.90 -19.65 -0.72
N LYS A 139 -11.99 -20.18 -0.15
CA LYS A 139 -13.17 -20.61 -0.92
C LYS A 139 -13.97 -19.40 -1.42
N ASP A 140 -13.33 -18.24 -1.61
CA ASP A 140 -13.97 -17.03 -2.06
C ASP A 140 -14.17 -17.14 -3.57
N ASP A 141 -15.28 -17.75 -3.97
CA ASP A 141 -15.59 -18.14 -5.35
C ASP A 141 -16.01 -16.97 -6.24
N ASP A 142 -16.17 -15.76 -5.74
CA ASP A 142 -16.55 -14.61 -6.55
C ASP A 142 -15.37 -13.72 -6.97
N PHE A 143 -14.45 -14.31 -7.74
CA PHE A 143 -13.38 -13.54 -8.37
C PHE A 143 -13.83 -12.65 -9.54
N LYS A 144 -15.08 -12.73 -9.97
CA LYS A 144 -15.60 -12.01 -11.15
C LYS A 144 -15.38 -10.51 -11.02
N LYS A 145 -15.68 -9.94 -9.84
CA LYS A 145 -15.49 -8.50 -9.59
C LYS A 145 -14.01 -8.07 -9.68
N TYR A 146 -13.07 -8.99 -9.47
CA TYR A 146 -11.64 -8.73 -9.53
C TYR A 146 -11.01 -9.02 -10.90
N LEU A 147 -11.83 -9.26 -11.92
CA LEU A 147 -11.43 -9.47 -13.32
C LEU A 147 -12.03 -8.42 -14.26
N ILE A 148 -12.99 -7.63 -13.78
CA ILE A 148 -13.69 -6.65 -14.62
C ILE A 148 -12.96 -5.31 -14.65
N SER A 149 -13.25 -4.52 -15.69
CA SER A 149 -12.86 -3.13 -15.79
C SER A 149 -13.72 -2.28 -14.88
N GLU A 150 -13.11 -1.28 -14.26
CA GLU A 150 -13.80 -0.27 -13.46
C GLU A 150 -13.15 1.09 -13.65
N LYS A 151 -13.73 2.15 -13.11
CA LYS A 151 -13.16 3.50 -13.17
C LYS A 151 -11.75 3.47 -12.57
N PHE A 152 -10.77 4.07 -13.24
CA PHE A 152 -9.34 4.08 -12.90
C PHE A 152 -8.59 2.73 -13.10
N ILE A 153 -9.30 1.63 -13.34
CA ILE A 153 -8.72 0.31 -13.65
C ILE A 153 -9.29 -0.13 -14.99
N GLU A 154 -8.83 0.50 -16.08
CA GLU A 154 -9.41 0.41 -17.42
C GLU A 154 -8.94 -0.85 -18.16
N THR A 155 -9.21 -2.02 -17.59
CA THR A 155 -8.78 -3.35 -18.06
C THR A 155 -9.13 -3.64 -19.53
N ARG A 156 -10.26 -3.12 -20.02
CA ARG A 156 -10.75 -3.37 -21.39
C ARG A 156 -10.22 -2.36 -22.42
N SER A 157 -9.44 -1.38 -22.00
CA SER A 157 -8.80 -0.46 -22.95
C SER A 157 -7.84 -1.22 -23.85
N LYS A 158 -7.87 -0.93 -25.16
CA LYS A 158 -6.94 -1.54 -26.13
C LYS A 158 -5.48 -1.34 -25.73
N VAL A 159 -5.13 -0.15 -25.23
CA VAL A 159 -3.76 0.18 -24.80
C VAL A 159 -3.32 -0.70 -23.62
N ILE A 160 -4.19 -0.91 -22.62
CA ILE A 160 -3.93 -1.78 -21.48
C ILE A 160 -3.83 -3.24 -21.92
N MET A 161 -4.75 -3.70 -22.76
CA MET A 161 -4.74 -5.07 -23.27
C MET A 161 -3.48 -5.38 -24.10
N ASP A 162 -3.08 -4.47 -25.00
CA ASP A 162 -1.87 -4.62 -25.81
C ASP A 162 -0.62 -4.65 -24.93
N LEU A 163 -0.53 -3.77 -23.93
CA LEU A 163 0.59 -3.76 -22.98
C LEU A 163 0.62 -5.05 -22.16
N ALA A 164 -0.52 -5.51 -21.64
CA ALA A 164 -0.63 -6.73 -20.87
C ALA A 164 -0.20 -7.96 -21.68
N GLN A 165 -0.56 -8.02 -22.97
CA GLN A 165 -0.10 -9.08 -23.87
C GLN A 165 1.41 -9.04 -24.13
N LYS A 166 1.98 -7.85 -24.27
CA LYS A 166 3.43 -7.65 -24.50
C LYS A 166 4.26 -7.87 -23.22
N SER A 167 3.66 -7.78 -22.05
CA SER A 167 4.36 -7.91 -20.76
C SER A 167 4.94 -9.31 -20.52
N ALA A 168 4.33 -10.35 -21.09
CA ALA A 168 4.78 -11.73 -20.93
C ALA A 168 4.36 -12.60 -22.12
N PRO A 169 5.11 -13.69 -22.41
CA PRO A 169 4.70 -14.66 -23.41
C PRO A 169 3.26 -15.15 -23.22
N LYS A 170 2.54 -15.40 -24.30
CA LYS A 170 1.11 -15.78 -24.28
C LYS A 170 0.79 -16.96 -23.37
N ARG A 171 1.72 -17.91 -23.25
CA ARG A 171 1.57 -19.13 -22.45
C ARG A 171 2.03 -18.99 -21.00
N SER A 172 2.56 -17.83 -20.59
CA SER A 172 3.00 -17.59 -19.20
C SER A 172 1.81 -17.66 -18.24
N LYS A 173 2.01 -18.32 -17.11
CA LYS A 173 1.01 -18.49 -16.04
C LYS A 173 1.62 -18.29 -14.65
N GLY A 174 0.76 -18.16 -13.64
CA GLY A 174 1.16 -18.11 -12.22
C GLY A 174 2.20 -17.04 -11.91
N GLY A 175 3.20 -17.39 -11.11
CA GLY A 175 4.23 -16.47 -10.64
C GLY A 175 5.09 -15.86 -11.75
N ILE A 176 5.35 -16.58 -12.85
CA ILE A 176 6.12 -16.08 -14.00
C ILE A 176 5.34 -14.94 -14.68
N LEU A 177 4.05 -15.15 -14.94
CA LEU A 177 3.19 -14.13 -15.52
C LEU A 177 3.11 -12.90 -14.61
N LEU A 178 2.88 -13.13 -13.32
CA LEU A 178 2.77 -12.08 -12.31
C LEU A 178 4.04 -11.22 -12.26
N HIS A 179 5.22 -11.84 -12.19
CA HIS A 179 6.49 -11.14 -12.17
C HIS A 179 6.75 -10.33 -13.45
N SER A 180 6.39 -10.88 -14.60
CA SER A 180 6.55 -10.19 -15.90
C SER A 180 5.66 -8.96 -15.99
N ILE A 181 4.39 -9.05 -15.54
CA ILE A 181 3.47 -7.91 -15.48
C ILE A 181 3.99 -6.86 -14.49
N PHE A 182 4.47 -7.29 -13.33
CA PHE A 182 5.03 -6.41 -12.30
C PHE A 182 6.20 -5.57 -12.85
N ASN A 183 7.17 -6.23 -13.49
CA ASN A 183 8.31 -5.56 -14.11
C ASN A 183 7.89 -4.63 -15.25
N SER A 184 6.87 -5.01 -16.02
CA SER A 184 6.32 -4.15 -17.06
C SER A 184 5.69 -2.87 -16.49
N THR A 185 4.99 -2.98 -15.36
CA THR A 185 4.43 -1.82 -14.66
C THR A 185 5.52 -0.84 -14.25
N ILE A 186 6.55 -1.33 -13.54
CA ILE A 186 7.68 -0.50 -13.07
C ILE A 186 8.39 0.17 -14.25
N LYS A 187 8.65 -0.58 -15.35
CA LYS A 187 9.31 -0.01 -16.54
C LYS A 187 8.49 1.06 -17.24
N LYS A 188 7.17 1.09 -17.06
CA LYS A 188 6.27 2.06 -17.70
C LYS A 188 6.02 3.30 -16.85
N LEU A 189 6.20 3.19 -15.55
CA LEU A 189 6.01 4.27 -14.60
C LEU A 189 7.34 4.53 -13.88
N ASP A 190 8.26 5.22 -14.54
CA ASP A 190 9.63 5.49 -14.02
C ASP A 190 9.78 6.88 -13.42
N LYS A 191 8.68 7.64 -13.32
CA LYS A 191 8.67 9.01 -12.78
C LYS A 191 7.66 9.15 -11.66
N TYR A 192 8.12 9.68 -10.53
CA TYR A 192 7.20 10.13 -9.49
C TYR A 192 6.43 11.35 -9.98
N ASN A 193 5.11 11.27 -9.95
CA ASN A 193 4.23 12.36 -10.32
C ASN A 193 2.96 12.32 -9.44
N PHE A 194 3.00 13.08 -8.36
CA PHE A 194 1.82 13.27 -7.52
C PHE A 194 0.84 14.24 -8.19
N ALA A 195 -0.44 13.90 -8.15
CA ALA A 195 -1.53 14.82 -8.50
C ALA A 195 -2.69 14.60 -7.54
N ASN A 196 -3.41 15.69 -7.22
CA ASN A 196 -4.60 15.62 -6.39
C ASN A 196 -5.75 14.84 -7.06
N GLU A 197 -5.79 14.87 -8.40
CA GLU A 197 -6.80 14.18 -9.19
C GLU A 197 -6.33 12.76 -9.55
N PRO A 198 -7.18 11.73 -9.35
CA PRO A 198 -6.86 10.36 -9.74
C PRO A 198 -6.67 10.24 -11.26
N LYS A 199 -5.55 9.68 -11.70
CA LYS A 199 -5.20 9.50 -13.12
C LYS A 199 -5.74 8.19 -13.69
N GLY A 200 -5.77 7.12 -12.84
CA GLY A 200 -6.07 5.77 -13.25
C GLY A 200 -4.97 5.14 -14.12
N ALA A 201 -5.18 3.89 -14.52
CA ALA A 201 -4.20 3.12 -15.27
C ALA A 201 -3.82 3.77 -16.62
N LEU A 202 -4.80 4.28 -17.35
CA LEU A 202 -4.56 4.95 -18.64
C LEU A 202 -3.85 6.29 -18.48
N GLY A 203 -4.25 7.09 -17.49
CA GLY A 203 -3.65 8.40 -17.25
C GLY A 203 -2.20 8.27 -16.80
N ALA A 204 -1.92 7.35 -15.87
CA ALA A 204 -0.57 7.04 -15.42
C ALA A 204 0.32 6.57 -16.58
N LEU A 205 -0.17 5.65 -17.40
CA LEU A 205 0.55 5.14 -18.57
C LEU A 205 0.85 6.24 -19.60
N LYS A 206 -0.11 7.15 -19.84
CA LYS A 206 0.07 8.30 -20.76
C LYS A 206 1.16 9.26 -20.24
N LEU A 207 1.23 9.48 -18.93
CA LEU A 207 2.23 10.36 -18.31
C LEU A 207 3.58 9.68 -18.11
N GLY A 208 3.65 8.35 -18.16
CA GLY A 208 4.85 7.58 -17.86
C GLY A 208 5.26 7.67 -16.39
N GLY A 209 4.31 7.96 -15.50
CA GLY A 209 4.61 8.11 -14.08
C GLY A 209 3.37 8.35 -13.23
N GLY A 210 3.55 8.31 -11.91
CA GLY A 210 2.46 8.47 -10.97
C GLY A 210 2.89 8.37 -9.51
N ASP A 211 1.91 8.26 -8.63
CA ASP A 211 2.09 7.93 -7.21
C ASP A 211 1.72 6.45 -6.93
N CYS A 212 1.69 6.07 -5.65
CA CYS A 212 1.37 4.70 -5.25
C CYS A 212 0.01 4.22 -5.76
N THR A 213 -0.98 5.11 -5.88
CA THR A 213 -2.31 4.79 -6.40
C THR A 213 -2.26 4.46 -7.89
N ASP A 214 -1.53 5.25 -8.68
CA ASP A 214 -1.39 5.10 -10.11
C ASP A 214 -0.62 3.84 -10.49
N TYR A 215 0.48 3.55 -9.78
CA TYR A 215 1.22 2.29 -9.94
C TYR A 215 0.34 1.09 -9.64
N THR A 216 -0.46 1.17 -8.59
CA THR A 216 -1.39 0.12 -8.20
C THR A 216 -2.49 -0.06 -9.25
N ASP A 217 -3.11 1.02 -9.73
CA ASP A 217 -4.18 0.99 -10.73
C ASP A 217 -3.69 0.37 -12.04
N LEU A 218 -2.51 0.77 -12.54
CA LEU A 218 -1.93 0.17 -13.75
C LEU A 218 -1.62 -1.31 -13.55
N PHE A 219 -0.98 -1.67 -12.45
CA PHE A 219 -0.62 -3.06 -12.19
C PHE A 219 -1.86 -3.95 -12.10
N VAL A 220 -2.89 -3.54 -11.38
CA VAL A 220 -4.17 -4.26 -11.26
C VAL A 220 -4.85 -4.38 -12.63
N ALA A 221 -4.86 -3.31 -13.44
CA ALA A 221 -5.45 -3.34 -14.79
C ALA A 221 -4.75 -4.36 -15.69
N LEU A 222 -3.42 -4.41 -15.67
CA LEU A 222 -2.63 -5.38 -16.45
C LEU A 222 -2.85 -6.82 -15.98
N CYS A 223 -2.92 -7.05 -14.66
CA CYS A 223 -3.22 -8.36 -14.10
C CYS A 223 -4.60 -8.86 -14.54
N ARG A 224 -5.63 -8.03 -14.40
CA ARG A 224 -7.00 -8.36 -14.82
C ARG A 224 -7.09 -8.62 -16.33
N ALA A 225 -6.38 -7.84 -17.15
CA ALA A 225 -6.33 -8.04 -18.61
C ALA A 225 -5.69 -9.37 -19.01
N ARG A 226 -4.90 -9.99 -18.14
CA ARG A 226 -4.29 -11.32 -18.32
C ARG A 226 -5.04 -12.42 -17.55
N GLY A 227 -6.24 -12.14 -17.03
CA GLY A 227 -7.07 -13.11 -16.34
C GLY A 227 -6.62 -13.45 -14.92
N LEU A 228 -5.74 -12.63 -14.31
CA LEU A 228 -5.38 -12.73 -12.91
C LEU A 228 -6.34 -11.88 -12.07
N PRO A 229 -7.13 -12.47 -11.15
CA PRO A 229 -7.94 -11.69 -10.25
C PRO A 229 -7.05 -10.78 -9.41
N ALA A 230 -7.28 -9.48 -9.47
CA ALA A 230 -6.46 -8.49 -8.80
C ALA A 230 -7.32 -7.38 -8.21
N ARG A 231 -6.89 -6.84 -7.05
CA ARG A 231 -7.59 -5.76 -6.37
C ARG A 231 -6.63 -4.68 -5.89
N HIS A 232 -7.11 -3.46 -5.92
CA HIS A 232 -6.47 -2.33 -5.31
C HIS A 232 -6.70 -2.40 -3.80
N VAL A 233 -5.66 -2.16 -3.02
CA VAL A 233 -5.73 -2.06 -1.57
C VAL A 233 -5.22 -0.70 -1.15
N HIS A 234 -5.90 -0.05 -0.23
CA HIS A 234 -5.36 1.14 0.40
C HIS A 234 -5.40 1.05 1.92
N GLY A 235 -4.47 1.74 2.55
CA GLY A 235 -4.27 1.68 3.99
C GLY A 235 -3.19 2.62 4.48
N ILE A 236 -2.55 2.23 5.55
CA ILE A 236 -1.56 3.02 6.27
C ILE A 236 -0.24 2.25 6.33
N LEU A 237 0.89 2.92 6.11
CA LEU A 237 2.20 2.39 6.45
C LEU A 237 2.57 2.86 7.87
N ALA A 238 2.89 1.91 8.74
CA ALA A 238 3.42 2.24 10.06
C ALA A 238 4.77 2.97 9.92
N SER A 239 5.09 3.82 10.88
CA SER A 239 6.11 4.88 10.83
C SER A 239 7.48 4.48 10.25
N GLY A 240 8.14 5.46 9.67
CA GLY A 240 9.47 5.36 9.02
C GLY A 240 9.45 5.58 7.52
N PHE A 241 8.27 5.80 6.89
CA PHE A 241 8.16 5.88 5.44
C PHE A 241 7.95 7.26 4.85
N SER A 242 7.20 8.12 5.49
CA SER A 242 6.97 9.50 5.05
C SER A 242 6.10 10.26 6.04
N ASP A 243 5.97 11.56 5.84
CA ASP A 243 5.05 12.44 6.59
C ASP A 243 3.58 12.12 6.29
N THR A 244 3.31 11.36 5.23
CA THR A 244 1.97 10.89 4.89
C THR A 244 1.95 9.36 4.87
N PRO A 245 1.50 8.70 5.94
CA PRO A 245 1.49 7.24 6.02
C PRO A 245 0.45 6.57 5.10
N LYS A 246 -0.43 7.35 4.45
CA LYS A 246 -1.45 6.85 3.51
C LYS A 246 -0.79 6.27 2.27
N HIS A 247 -1.17 5.03 1.91
CA HIS A 247 -0.51 4.30 0.84
C HIS A 247 -1.45 3.33 0.12
N SER A 248 -1.12 3.02 -1.13
CA SER A 248 -1.83 2.04 -1.97
C SER A 248 -0.88 0.95 -2.46
N TRP A 249 -1.39 -0.28 -2.51
CA TRP A 249 -0.71 -1.44 -3.06
C TRP A 249 -1.71 -2.41 -3.68
N ALA A 250 -1.22 -3.48 -4.31
CA ALA A 250 -2.07 -4.47 -4.94
C ALA A 250 -2.12 -5.80 -4.20
N GLU A 251 -3.22 -6.51 -4.35
CA GLU A 251 -3.30 -7.93 -4.08
C GLU A 251 -3.74 -8.68 -5.35
N VAL A 252 -3.08 -9.78 -5.66
CA VAL A 252 -3.37 -10.65 -6.80
C VAL A 252 -3.63 -12.06 -6.31
N TYR A 253 -4.72 -12.67 -6.75
CA TYR A 253 -5.02 -14.05 -6.39
C TYR A 253 -4.24 -15.01 -7.27
N ILE A 254 -3.48 -15.88 -6.64
CA ILE A 254 -2.74 -16.96 -7.29
C ILE A 254 -3.28 -18.29 -6.77
N PRO A 255 -3.76 -19.19 -7.63
CA PRO A 255 -4.21 -20.52 -7.21
C PRO A 255 -3.21 -21.19 -6.29
N HIS A 256 -3.67 -21.83 -5.24
CA HIS A 256 -2.89 -22.48 -4.17
C HIS A 256 -2.05 -21.54 -3.27
N ASN A 257 -1.96 -20.27 -3.60
CA ASN A 257 -1.25 -19.26 -2.81
C ASN A 257 -2.20 -18.25 -2.14
N GLY A 258 -3.44 -18.13 -2.63
CA GLY A 258 -4.37 -17.13 -2.17
C GLY A 258 -4.02 -15.72 -2.66
N TRP A 259 -4.42 -14.71 -1.90
CA TRP A 259 -4.15 -13.30 -2.19
C TRP A 259 -2.72 -12.91 -1.84
N VAL A 260 -1.91 -12.61 -2.84
CA VAL A 260 -0.50 -12.22 -2.79
C VAL A 260 -0.40 -10.70 -2.78
N ARG A 261 0.24 -10.12 -1.76
CA ARG A 261 0.48 -8.67 -1.65
C ARG A 261 1.70 -8.24 -2.46
N LEU A 262 1.56 -7.15 -3.21
CA LEU A 262 2.58 -6.61 -4.11
C LEU A 262 2.53 -5.09 -4.11
N ASP A 263 3.69 -4.46 -4.04
CA ASP A 263 3.81 -3.01 -4.01
C ASP A 263 4.75 -2.52 -5.11
N PRO A 264 4.23 -2.26 -6.31
CA PRO A 264 5.05 -1.85 -7.42
C PRO A 264 5.72 -0.48 -7.20
N PHE A 265 5.09 0.43 -6.45
CA PHE A 265 5.64 1.74 -6.17
C PHE A 265 6.85 1.68 -5.23
N LEU A 266 6.74 0.97 -4.09
CA LEU A 266 7.87 0.87 -3.16
C LEU A 266 8.99 -0.03 -3.70
N VAL A 267 8.70 -0.99 -4.57
CA VAL A 267 9.74 -1.78 -5.25
C VAL A 267 10.50 -0.93 -6.27
N GLU A 268 9.81 -0.10 -7.05
CA GLU A 268 10.47 0.87 -7.94
C GLU A 268 11.35 1.84 -7.16
N ALA A 269 10.86 2.35 -6.03
CA ALA A 269 11.61 3.23 -5.14
C ALA A 269 12.75 2.54 -4.36
N GLY A 270 13.01 1.24 -4.57
CA GLY A 270 14.05 0.48 -3.85
C GLY A 270 13.76 0.24 -2.37
N LYS A 271 12.51 0.41 -1.92
CA LYS A 271 12.11 0.29 -0.49
C LYS A 271 11.42 -1.02 -0.13
N ALA A 272 11.06 -1.82 -1.13
CA ALA A 272 10.43 -3.14 -0.98
C ALA A 272 10.99 -4.12 -2.01
N SER A 273 10.64 -5.40 -1.92
CA SER A 273 10.94 -6.39 -2.95
C SER A 273 9.67 -7.06 -3.48
N PHE A 274 9.73 -7.57 -4.71
CA PHE A 274 8.61 -8.25 -5.35
C PHE A 274 8.02 -9.39 -4.50
N ARG A 275 8.86 -10.12 -3.78
CA ARG A 275 8.43 -11.31 -3.02
C ARG A 275 8.21 -11.07 -1.55
N ARG A 276 8.68 -9.95 -1.02
CA ARG A 276 8.73 -9.73 0.43
C ARG A 276 8.33 -8.30 0.78
N LEU A 277 7.33 -8.19 1.62
CA LEU A 277 6.91 -6.92 2.20
C LEU A 277 7.11 -6.98 3.72
N LYS A 278 7.67 -5.91 4.27
CA LYS A 278 7.90 -5.78 5.71
C LYS A 278 6.56 -5.66 6.45
N ASN A 279 6.61 -5.84 7.76
CA ASN A 279 5.46 -5.73 8.66
C ASN A 279 5.13 -4.27 9.02
N TYR A 280 4.77 -3.47 8.03
CA TYR A 280 4.31 -2.08 8.22
C TYR A 280 3.03 -1.72 7.44
N TYR A 281 2.45 -2.66 6.70
CA TYR A 281 1.22 -2.44 5.93
C TYR A 281 -0.01 -2.70 6.78
N ILE A 282 -0.80 -1.67 7.01
CA ILE A 282 -2.11 -1.74 7.68
C ILE A 282 -3.19 -1.57 6.62
N THR A 283 -3.90 -2.63 6.32
CA THR A 283 -5.00 -2.65 5.35
C THR A 283 -6.24 -1.99 5.93
N LEU A 284 -6.84 -1.07 5.18
CA LEU A 284 -8.13 -0.46 5.51
C LEU A 284 -9.24 -0.87 4.55
N ASN A 285 -8.97 -0.89 3.25
CA ASN A 285 -10.00 -1.20 2.25
C ASN A 285 -9.39 -1.87 1.01
N HIS A 286 -10.20 -2.74 0.37
CA HIS A 286 -9.87 -3.45 -0.87
C HIS A 286 -10.65 -2.95 -2.10
N ASP A 287 -11.53 -1.97 -1.95
CA ASP A 287 -12.32 -1.41 -3.03
C ASP A 287 -11.67 -0.12 -3.56
N ARG A 288 -11.36 -0.11 -4.86
CA ARG A 288 -10.83 1.09 -5.52
C ARG A 288 -11.92 2.16 -5.65
N ASN A 289 -13.14 1.74 -5.88
CA ASN A 289 -14.30 2.57 -6.17
C ASN A 289 -15.43 2.26 -5.19
N ASP A 290 -15.39 2.86 -4.00
CA ASP A 290 -16.49 2.76 -3.05
C ASP A 290 -17.64 3.68 -3.48
N GLY A 291 -18.62 3.11 -4.15
CA GLY A 291 -19.78 3.84 -4.67
C GLY A 291 -20.76 4.37 -3.60
N ILE A 292 -20.54 4.05 -2.32
CA ILE A 292 -21.49 4.39 -1.25
C ILE A 292 -21.19 5.76 -0.65
N TYR A 293 -19.92 6.01 -0.36
CA TYR A 293 -19.47 7.22 0.31
C TYR A 293 -18.71 8.18 -0.60
N SER A 294 -18.49 7.83 -1.86
CA SER A 294 -17.75 8.66 -2.79
C SER A 294 -18.43 8.66 -4.16
N LYS A 295 -19.01 9.79 -4.54
CA LYS A 295 -19.44 10.03 -5.92
C LYS A 295 -18.26 10.15 -6.88
N ASP A 296 -17.08 10.52 -6.37
CA ASP A 296 -15.89 10.83 -7.15
C ASP A 296 -14.99 9.61 -7.37
N ASN A 297 -15.32 8.46 -6.73
CA ASN A 297 -14.62 7.18 -6.88
C ASN A 297 -13.10 7.25 -6.67
N GLY A 298 -12.62 8.13 -5.80
CA GLY A 298 -11.21 8.22 -5.39
C GLY A 298 -10.89 7.29 -4.22
N VAL A 299 -9.60 7.04 -3.99
CA VAL A 299 -9.14 6.47 -2.72
C VAL A 299 -9.43 7.47 -1.61
N TRP A 300 -10.04 7.03 -0.53
CA TRP A 300 -10.36 7.87 0.59
C TRP A 300 -10.16 7.12 1.92
N TYR A 301 -9.96 7.87 3.00
CA TYR A 301 -9.74 7.34 4.35
C TYR A 301 -10.84 7.78 5.30
N TRP A 302 -11.38 8.95 5.05
CA TRP A 302 -12.54 9.49 5.74
C TRP A 302 -13.34 10.39 4.81
N ARG A 303 -14.64 10.58 5.15
CA ARG A 303 -15.58 11.47 4.45
C ARG A 303 -16.44 12.17 5.46
N TYR A 304 -16.90 13.35 5.12
CA TYR A 304 -17.86 14.08 5.94
C TYR A 304 -18.95 14.72 5.09
N TYR A 305 -20.09 14.92 5.73
CA TYR A 305 -21.27 15.51 5.15
C TYR A 305 -21.87 16.42 6.22
N TYR A 306 -22.46 17.53 5.82
CA TYR A 306 -23.11 18.44 6.75
C TYR A 306 -24.37 19.04 6.16
N ARG A 307 -25.24 19.57 7.05
CA ARG A 307 -26.43 20.33 6.71
C ARG A 307 -26.41 21.64 7.53
N GLY A 308 -26.56 22.77 6.86
CA GLY A 308 -26.38 24.11 7.45
C GLY A 308 -24.98 24.64 7.14
N ASP A 309 -24.39 25.38 8.07
CA ASP A 309 -23.05 25.93 7.88
C ASP A 309 -21.97 24.84 7.77
N PRO A 310 -20.94 25.08 6.92
CA PRO A 310 -19.88 24.10 6.70
C PRO A 310 -19.06 23.86 7.97
N ILE A 311 -18.70 22.61 8.19
CA ILE A 311 -17.79 22.20 9.26
C ILE A 311 -16.35 22.17 8.76
N ALA A 312 -15.41 22.55 9.63
CA ALA A 312 -13.98 22.35 9.38
C ALA A 312 -13.53 21.03 10.01
N ILE A 313 -12.60 20.33 9.33
CA ILE A 313 -12.03 19.08 9.82
C ILE A 313 -10.51 19.24 9.89
N SER A 314 -9.92 18.91 11.03
CA SER A 314 -8.48 18.67 11.13
C SER A 314 -8.21 17.20 11.44
N GLU A 315 -7.19 16.62 10.78
CA GLU A 315 -6.76 15.24 10.92
C GLU A 315 -5.44 15.17 11.66
N LYS A 316 -5.34 14.28 12.63
CA LYS A 316 -4.08 13.84 13.22
C LYS A 316 -4.00 12.33 13.14
N LEU A 317 -3.09 11.82 12.32
CA LEU A 317 -2.86 10.41 12.11
C LEU A 317 -1.44 10.07 12.55
N ASP A 318 -1.32 9.37 13.67
CA ASP A 318 -0.05 8.86 14.18
C ASP A 318 -0.07 7.34 14.10
N CYS A 319 1.03 6.75 13.63
CA CYS A 319 1.18 5.29 13.60
C CYS A 319 2.64 4.92 13.85
N GLY A 320 2.92 4.16 14.90
CA GLY A 320 4.29 3.85 15.31
C GLY A 320 4.45 2.49 15.97
N TYR A 321 5.71 2.05 16.06
CA TYR A 321 6.11 0.84 16.77
C TYR A 321 6.42 1.18 18.22
N GLY A 322 5.72 0.52 19.17
CA GLY A 322 6.06 0.53 20.58
C GLY A 322 5.79 1.82 21.35
N VAL A 323 5.07 1.68 22.45
CA VAL A 323 4.98 2.58 23.61
C VAL A 323 4.57 4.03 23.34
N PHE A 324 3.29 4.22 23.06
CA PHE A 324 2.63 5.51 23.31
C PHE A 324 1.92 5.56 24.69
N SER A 325 2.00 4.49 25.48
CA SER A 325 1.27 4.37 26.76
C SER A 325 1.74 5.32 27.87
N GLU A 326 2.93 5.92 27.76
CA GLU A 326 3.44 6.83 28.80
C GLU A 326 3.04 8.31 28.62
N ARG A 327 2.51 8.72 27.47
CA ARG A 327 2.11 10.12 27.26
C ARG A 327 0.65 10.45 27.61
N VAL A 328 -0.18 9.43 27.85
CA VAL A 328 -1.60 9.66 28.19
C VAL A 328 -1.81 9.82 29.71
N SER A 329 -0.87 9.38 30.54
CA SER A 329 -0.96 9.50 31.99
C SER A 329 -0.66 10.90 32.56
N SER A 330 -0.13 11.83 31.76
CA SER A 330 0.21 13.20 32.21
C SER A 330 -0.87 14.25 31.98
N ILE A 331 -2.05 13.89 31.47
CA ILE A 331 -3.18 14.82 31.26
C ILE A 331 -4.32 14.58 32.27
N LYS A 332 -4.10 13.77 33.30
CA LYS A 332 -5.01 13.68 34.44
C LYS A 332 -4.36 14.34 35.66
N GLY A 333 -4.72 15.59 35.89
CA GLY A 333 -4.52 16.26 37.17
C GLY A 333 -3.94 17.64 37.05
N ASP A 334 -4.80 18.65 36.93
CA ASP A 334 -4.87 19.64 37.99
C ASP A 334 -6.19 20.40 37.85
N LYS A 335 -6.77 20.61 39.05
CA LYS A 335 -8.10 21.19 39.34
C LYS A 335 -8.22 22.62 38.92
#